data_b3dc1dd497f82338dfa1ea7eb3fc256e
#
_entry.id   b3dc1dd497f82338dfa1ea7eb3fc256e
#
_cell.length_a   1.000
_cell.length_b   1.000
_cell.length_c   1.000
_cell.angle_alpha   90.00
_cell.angle_beta   90.00
_cell.angle_gamma   90.00
#
_symmetry.space_group_name_H-M   'P 1'
#
loop_
_entity.id
_entity.type
_entity.pdbx_description
1 polymer ?
#
loop_
_entity_poly.entity_id
_entity_poly.type
_entity_poly.pdbx_seq_one_letter_code
_entity_poly.pdbx_strand_id
1 'polypeptide(L)'
;MTTPVWLTGFEYGVATPTTNGGGLFNTITGSPSIQSATKNSGSYALRLNPSSAIYTVFKNLASPTIVVGRLYFRFASWSGVDNELVYVPVAAGVNLAIKINATTKKLFARFWSTSSGSDHATTLALNTWYRLDFRFDVSTGTSKIDFQVDGVAATQFTLAQSATTVSSIAIGPSNSDTMDLFIDDVVVSVTTGDYPIGAGGTEALLPASDGTHNAGTNVMEDNAGTDIGSTSAYNKINSIPPSSTTYIRQAAVGTGNYAEVLFGDISATHSAIIGAMGILAYTSATTTSNQGATIMSKDSFSSQTDIWGNPTTRADMSDGSTSNLYYKSALLADVVDDTTVNALKARVGYSNDVSPNPYWIDLVVEVAYVITTGISATVNQVTETDTAQAITKRKIKAVAQVTETD
;
A
#
# COMPACT_ATOMS: atom_id res chain seq x y z
N MET A 1 14.53 -0.85 -7.30
CA MET A 1 14.00 -0.42 -6.00
C MET A 1 14.16 -1.55 -5.01
N THR A 2 14.46 -1.29 -3.75
CA THR A 2 14.47 -2.30 -2.67
C THR A 2 13.04 -2.63 -2.26
N THR A 3 12.85 -3.79 -1.59
CA THR A 3 11.53 -4.15 -1.07
C THR A 3 10.98 -3.04 -0.16
N PRO A 4 9.77 -2.53 -0.39
CA PRO A 4 9.16 -1.52 0.46
C PRO A 4 8.94 -2.06 1.89
N VAL A 5 8.81 -1.17 2.86
CA VAL A 5 8.44 -1.55 4.24
C VAL A 5 6.93 -1.44 4.49
N TRP A 6 6.23 -0.75 3.61
CA TRP A 6 4.76 -0.62 3.59
C TRP A 6 4.27 -0.22 2.21
N LEU A 7 3.19 -0.82 1.77
CA LEU A 7 2.46 -0.42 0.57
C LEU A 7 0.97 -0.64 0.79
N THR A 8 0.13 0.16 0.15
CA THR A 8 -1.32 -0.06 0.05
C THR A 8 -1.96 0.89 -0.96
N GLY A 9 -2.89 0.38 -1.78
CA GLY A 9 -3.86 1.15 -2.56
C GLY A 9 -5.22 1.16 -1.88
N PHE A 10 -5.30 0.65 -0.63
CA PHE A 10 -6.55 0.47 0.10
C PHE A 10 -7.52 -0.49 -0.59
N GLU A 11 -7.01 -1.30 -1.49
CA GLU A 11 -7.77 -2.19 -2.36
C GLU A 11 -8.56 -3.26 -1.58
N TYR A 12 -8.22 -3.45 -0.32
CA TYR A 12 -8.96 -4.33 0.57
C TYR A 12 -10.35 -3.80 0.99
N GLY A 13 -10.65 -2.52 0.70
CA GLY A 13 -11.98 -1.95 0.86
C GLY A 13 -12.39 -1.60 2.30
N VAL A 14 -11.51 -1.73 3.29
CA VAL A 14 -11.80 -1.42 4.70
C VAL A 14 -10.66 -0.65 5.37
N ALA A 15 -11.01 0.38 6.14
CA ALA A 15 -10.08 1.08 7.02
C ALA A 15 -10.20 0.46 8.42
N THR A 16 -9.41 -0.57 8.71
CA THR A 16 -9.46 -1.18 10.03
C THR A 16 -8.24 -0.86 10.84
N PRO A 17 -8.42 -0.40 12.10
CA PRO A 17 -7.35 -0.40 13.05
C PRO A 17 -6.93 -1.84 13.35
N THR A 18 -5.68 -2.01 13.60
CA THR A 18 -5.16 -3.26 14.09
C THR A 18 -5.53 -3.46 15.55
N THR A 19 -6.60 -4.13 15.83
CA THR A 19 -6.65 -4.90 17.05
C THR A 19 -5.77 -6.13 16.83
N ASN A 20 -4.69 -6.25 17.54
CA ASN A 20 -3.69 -7.36 17.48
C ASN A 20 -2.64 -7.33 16.34
N GLY A 21 -2.15 -6.15 15.94
CA GLY A 21 -0.76 -6.03 15.42
C GLY A 21 -0.51 -6.47 13.98
N GLY A 22 -1.40 -6.33 13.03
CA GLY A 22 -1.10 -6.75 11.66
C GLY A 22 -1.92 -6.16 10.52
N GLY A 23 -2.78 -5.18 10.76
CA GLY A 23 -3.55 -4.52 9.71
C GLY A 23 -2.75 -3.52 8.87
N LEU A 24 -3.42 -2.84 7.95
CA LEU A 24 -2.81 -1.81 7.09
C LEU A 24 -2.14 -0.69 7.90
N PHE A 25 -2.75 -0.33 9.03
CA PHE A 25 -2.26 0.71 9.92
C PHE A 25 -1.99 0.16 11.33
N ASN A 26 -1.09 0.77 12.06
CA ASN A 26 -0.85 0.47 13.47
C ASN A 26 -1.74 1.30 14.40
N THR A 27 -2.10 2.50 13.97
CA THR A 27 -2.99 3.40 14.73
C THR A 27 -3.82 4.21 13.77
N ILE A 28 -5.08 4.46 14.14
CA ILE A 28 -5.98 5.38 13.46
C ILE A 28 -6.50 6.38 14.49
N THR A 29 -6.46 7.65 14.15
CA THR A 29 -7.13 8.71 14.90
C THR A 29 -8.31 9.21 14.09
N GLY A 30 -9.45 9.40 14.71
CA GLY A 30 -10.69 9.76 14.04
C GLY A 30 -11.40 8.56 13.39
N SER A 31 -12.20 8.81 12.39
CA SER A 31 -12.99 7.80 11.67
C SER A 31 -12.79 7.92 10.15
N PRO A 32 -11.58 7.64 9.65
CA PRO A 32 -11.35 7.60 8.21
C PRO A 32 -12.20 6.50 7.58
N SER A 33 -12.49 6.62 6.29
CA SER A 33 -13.23 5.62 5.53
C SER A 33 -12.47 5.21 4.29
N ILE A 34 -12.66 3.96 3.87
CA ILE A 34 -12.28 3.52 2.53
C ILE A 34 -13.52 3.65 1.64
N GLN A 35 -13.35 4.13 0.43
CA GLN A 35 -14.47 4.34 -0.48
C GLN A 35 -14.06 4.13 -1.93
N SER A 36 -15.02 3.79 -2.81
CA SER A 36 -14.80 3.43 -4.21
C SER A 36 -15.16 4.53 -5.22
N ALA A 37 -15.88 5.56 -4.79
CA ALA A 37 -16.36 6.60 -5.70
C ALA A 37 -15.26 7.52 -6.23
N THR A 38 -14.22 7.75 -5.44
CA THR A 38 -13.09 8.64 -5.78
C THR A 38 -11.78 7.93 -5.46
N LYS A 39 -11.03 7.55 -6.48
CA LYS A 39 -9.77 6.82 -6.40
C LYS A 39 -8.82 7.29 -7.49
N ASN A 40 -7.52 7.07 -7.31
CA ASN A 40 -6.51 7.35 -8.33
C ASN A 40 -6.32 6.13 -9.25
N SER A 41 -6.11 4.97 -8.66
CA SER A 41 -6.04 3.70 -9.38
C SER A 41 -6.89 2.62 -8.67
N GLY A 42 -6.89 1.39 -9.16
CA GLY A 42 -7.59 0.29 -8.52
C GLY A 42 -9.09 0.51 -8.29
N SER A 43 -9.58 0.09 -7.15
CA SER A 43 -11.01 0.09 -6.78
C SER A 43 -11.37 1.00 -5.62
N TYR A 44 -10.41 1.33 -4.76
CA TYR A 44 -10.65 2.05 -3.50
C TYR A 44 -9.61 3.13 -3.23
N ALA A 45 -9.93 4.03 -2.32
CA ALA A 45 -9.03 5.03 -1.75
C ALA A 45 -9.39 5.33 -0.29
N LEU A 46 -8.43 5.77 0.50
CA LEU A 46 -8.65 6.29 1.84
C LEU A 46 -9.23 7.69 1.77
N ARG A 47 -10.31 7.96 2.51
CA ARG A 47 -10.87 9.29 2.70
C ARG A 47 -10.71 9.75 4.15
N LEU A 48 -10.12 10.91 4.31
CA LEU A 48 -9.97 11.65 5.56
C LEU A 48 -10.87 12.89 5.49
N ASN A 49 -12.04 12.80 6.13
CA ASN A 49 -13.04 13.89 6.11
C ASN A 49 -13.40 14.33 7.53
N PRO A 50 -12.45 14.96 8.25
CA PRO A 50 -12.71 15.49 9.58
C PRO A 50 -13.66 16.69 9.51
N SER A 51 -14.47 16.85 10.57
CA SER A 51 -15.25 18.05 10.85
C SER A 51 -14.83 18.58 12.21
N SER A 52 -13.89 19.52 12.23
CA SER A 52 -13.26 20.05 13.45
C SER A 52 -12.62 18.94 14.31
N ALA A 53 -12.00 17.96 13.69
CA ALA A 53 -11.39 16.80 14.33
C ALA A 53 -10.04 16.45 13.70
N ILE A 54 -9.32 15.51 14.31
CA ILE A 54 -8.07 14.94 13.79
C ILE A 54 -8.39 13.61 13.12
N TYR A 55 -8.00 13.44 11.84
CA TYR A 55 -8.10 12.17 11.12
C TYR A 55 -6.74 11.81 10.55
N THR A 56 -6.05 10.92 11.21
CA THR A 56 -4.68 10.51 10.84
C THR A 56 -4.54 9.00 10.92
N VAL A 57 -3.83 8.42 9.96
CA VAL A 57 -3.44 7.02 9.98
C VAL A 57 -1.92 6.89 10.15
N PHE A 58 -1.50 5.93 10.97
CA PHE A 58 -0.09 5.72 11.32
C PHE A 58 0.37 4.31 10.95
N LYS A 59 1.58 4.22 10.40
CA LYS A 59 2.31 2.97 10.23
C LYS A 59 3.62 3.04 11.00
N ASN A 60 3.82 2.11 11.94
CA ASN A 60 5.07 2.01 12.68
C ASN A 60 6.20 1.52 11.78
N LEU A 61 7.38 2.03 12.01
CA LEU A 61 8.61 1.68 11.33
C LEU A 61 9.63 1.14 12.32
N ALA A 62 10.57 0.34 11.87
CA ALA A 62 11.63 -0.24 12.71
C ALA A 62 12.77 0.76 12.96
N SER A 63 12.42 2.00 13.33
CA SER A 63 13.36 3.08 13.65
C SER A 63 14.42 3.38 12.56
N PRO A 64 14.02 3.48 11.27
CA PRO A 64 14.97 3.85 10.22
C PRO A 64 15.48 5.29 10.40
N THR A 65 16.60 5.58 9.75
CA THR A 65 17.15 6.94 9.65
C THR A 65 16.65 7.71 8.44
N ILE A 66 16.07 7.00 7.49
CA ILE A 66 15.55 7.55 6.22
C ILE A 66 14.19 6.91 5.95
N VAL A 67 13.25 7.73 5.49
CA VAL A 67 11.93 7.31 4.99
C VAL A 67 11.74 7.93 3.63
N VAL A 68 11.52 7.08 2.63
CA VAL A 68 11.18 7.48 1.26
C VAL A 68 9.76 7.02 1.00
N GLY A 69 8.96 7.79 0.30
CA GLY A 69 7.61 7.36 -0.03
C GLY A 69 7.03 8.02 -1.27
N ARG A 70 5.98 7.38 -1.75
CA ARG A 70 5.04 7.90 -2.73
C ARG A 70 3.64 7.77 -2.18
N LEU A 71 2.80 8.76 -2.44
CA LEU A 71 1.35 8.64 -2.32
C LEU A 71 0.69 9.53 -3.37
N TYR A 72 -0.55 9.19 -3.72
CA TYR A 72 -1.41 10.11 -4.45
C TYR A 72 -2.40 10.75 -3.48
N PHE A 73 -2.70 12.03 -3.72
CA PHE A 73 -3.61 12.78 -2.88
C PHE A 73 -4.51 13.70 -3.70
N ARG A 74 -5.71 13.96 -3.17
CA ARG A 74 -6.70 14.81 -3.81
C ARG A 74 -7.53 15.51 -2.72
N PHE A 75 -7.59 16.82 -2.77
CA PHE A 75 -8.50 17.59 -1.93
C PHE A 75 -9.84 17.79 -2.62
N ALA A 76 -10.95 17.45 -1.96
CA ALA A 76 -12.30 17.83 -2.36
C ALA A 76 -12.75 19.10 -1.65
N SER A 77 -12.20 19.41 -0.48
CA SER A 77 -12.30 20.71 0.18
C SER A 77 -10.99 21.06 0.89
N TRP A 78 -10.74 22.36 1.01
CA TRP A 78 -9.52 22.87 1.64
C TRP A 78 -9.66 22.95 3.16
N SER A 79 -8.54 22.72 3.83
CA SER A 79 -8.30 23.12 5.20
C SER A 79 -8.39 24.64 5.37
N GLY A 80 -8.93 25.07 6.51
CA GLY A 80 -8.93 26.47 6.93
C GLY A 80 -7.60 26.93 7.53
N VAL A 81 -6.74 26.00 7.92
CA VAL A 81 -5.40 26.21 8.49
C VAL A 81 -4.37 25.33 7.78
N ASP A 82 -3.07 25.65 7.96
CA ASP A 82 -1.99 24.82 7.44
C ASP A 82 -2.02 23.44 8.11
N ASN A 83 -2.18 22.40 7.29
CA ASN A 83 -2.28 21.03 7.81
C ASN A 83 -1.30 20.07 7.16
N GLU A 84 -0.96 19.00 7.88
CA GLU A 84 -0.09 17.95 7.41
C GLU A 84 -0.81 17.11 6.35
N LEU A 85 -0.08 16.80 5.27
CA LEU A 85 -0.44 15.76 4.33
C LEU A 85 0.26 14.45 4.72
N VAL A 86 1.54 14.52 5.02
CA VAL A 86 2.36 13.41 5.50
C VAL A 86 3.41 13.94 6.47
N TYR A 87 3.66 13.19 7.54
CA TYR A 87 4.70 13.54 8.49
C TYR A 87 5.32 12.30 9.16
N VAL A 88 6.53 12.47 9.70
CA VAL A 88 7.21 11.48 10.48
C VAL A 88 7.51 12.04 11.87
N PRO A 89 6.99 11.42 12.93
CA PRO A 89 7.40 11.72 14.29
C PRO A 89 8.86 11.29 14.47
N VAL A 90 9.69 12.20 14.97
CA VAL A 90 11.09 11.92 15.33
C VAL A 90 11.27 12.05 16.84
N ALA A 91 12.31 11.44 17.38
CA ALA A 91 12.59 11.54 18.81
C ALA A 91 12.65 13.00 19.27
N ALA A 92 12.24 13.28 20.51
CA ALA A 92 12.19 14.60 21.14
C ALA A 92 11.00 15.51 20.75
N GLY A 93 9.89 14.96 20.26
CA GLY A 93 8.64 15.71 20.03
C GLY A 93 8.69 16.63 18.81
N VAL A 94 9.62 16.41 17.90
CA VAL A 94 9.72 17.13 16.63
C VAL A 94 9.15 16.26 15.52
N ASN A 95 8.29 16.83 14.69
CA ASN A 95 7.79 16.18 13.47
C ASN A 95 8.44 16.83 12.25
N LEU A 96 8.85 16.01 11.29
CA LEU A 96 9.17 16.44 9.95
C LEU A 96 7.90 16.27 9.11
N ALA A 97 7.42 17.32 8.47
CA ALA A 97 6.14 17.30 7.77
C ALA A 97 6.21 17.94 6.38
N ILE A 98 5.38 17.44 5.49
CA ILE A 98 4.95 18.12 4.27
C ILE A 98 3.51 18.56 4.51
N LYS A 99 3.27 19.85 4.43
CA LYS A 99 2.02 20.51 4.76
C LYS A 99 1.40 21.18 3.55
N ILE A 100 0.07 21.35 3.58
CA ILE A 100 -0.65 22.26 2.70
C ILE A 100 -0.73 23.64 3.34
N ASN A 101 -0.35 24.67 2.61
CA ASN A 101 -0.54 26.06 3.00
C ASN A 101 -1.99 26.46 2.73
N ALA A 102 -2.71 26.84 3.79
CA ALA A 102 -4.13 27.17 3.72
C ALA A 102 -4.43 28.40 2.85
N THR A 103 -3.47 29.30 2.65
CA THR A 103 -3.62 30.52 1.84
C THR A 103 -3.24 30.30 0.39
N THR A 104 -2.02 29.78 0.14
CA THR A 104 -1.46 29.69 -1.21
C THR A 104 -1.89 28.41 -1.94
N LYS A 105 -2.45 27.42 -1.24
CA LYS A 105 -2.84 26.08 -1.75
C LYS A 105 -1.65 25.34 -2.37
N LYS A 106 -0.48 25.49 -1.77
CA LYS A 106 0.77 24.86 -2.16
C LYS A 106 1.30 23.98 -1.05
N LEU A 107 2.09 22.97 -1.39
CA LEU A 107 2.81 22.18 -0.40
C LEU A 107 4.09 22.91 0.03
N PHE A 108 4.46 22.70 1.28
CA PHE A 108 5.74 23.17 1.84
C PHE A 108 6.26 22.21 2.91
N ALA A 109 7.57 22.15 3.06
CA ALA A 109 8.22 21.40 4.13
C ALA A 109 8.19 22.17 5.44
N ARG A 110 8.01 21.47 6.57
CA ARG A 110 8.04 22.08 7.90
C ARG A 110 8.65 21.16 8.94
N PHE A 111 9.45 21.75 9.83
CA PHE A 111 9.75 21.19 11.13
C PHE A 111 8.75 21.75 12.14
N TRP A 112 8.22 20.88 12.99
CA TRP A 112 7.22 21.25 13.99
C TRP A 112 7.65 22.49 14.79
N SER A 113 6.83 23.51 14.83
CA SER A 113 6.91 24.77 15.59
C SER A 113 7.96 25.81 15.21
N THR A 114 9.04 25.49 14.49
CA THR A 114 10.19 26.42 14.44
C THR A 114 10.56 26.97 13.06
N SER A 115 10.45 26.18 12.00
CA SER A 115 10.91 26.60 10.69
C SER A 115 10.12 25.93 9.56
N SER A 116 9.85 26.70 8.49
CA SER A 116 9.22 26.20 7.27
C SER A 116 10.07 26.53 6.05
N GLY A 117 10.06 25.61 5.09
CA GLY A 117 10.59 25.85 3.76
C GLY A 117 9.70 26.80 2.95
N SER A 118 10.12 27.11 1.75
CA SER A 118 9.30 27.84 0.78
C SER A 118 8.19 26.97 0.22
N ASP A 119 7.12 27.63 -0.23
CA ASP A 119 6.04 26.99 -0.96
C ASP A 119 6.56 26.31 -2.24
N HIS A 120 6.03 25.12 -2.54
CA HIS A 120 6.26 24.45 -3.82
C HIS A 120 5.77 25.28 -5.01
N ALA A 121 6.36 25.10 -6.19
CA ALA A 121 5.96 25.85 -7.38
C ALA A 121 4.51 25.59 -7.78
N THR A 122 4.05 24.34 -7.68
CA THR A 122 2.70 23.91 -8.09
C THR A 122 1.64 24.42 -7.12
N THR A 123 0.66 25.15 -7.64
CA THR A 123 -0.57 25.46 -6.92
C THR A 123 -1.58 24.33 -7.15
N LEU A 124 -2.08 23.75 -6.08
CA LEU A 124 -3.01 22.64 -6.15
C LEU A 124 -4.43 23.12 -6.47
N ALA A 125 -5.18 22.30 -7.19
CA ALA A 125 -6.59 22.50 -7.49
C ALA A 125 -7.46 21.49 -6.75
N LEU A 126 -8.69 21.87 -6.40
CA LEU A 126 -9.67 20.93 -5.86
C LEU A 126 -10.00 19.84 -6.90
N ASN A 127 -10.34 18.69 -6.42
CA ASN A 127 -10.79 17.55 -7.21
C ASN A 127 -9.78 17.03 -8.25
N THR A 128 -8.50 17.34 -8.06
CA THR A 128 -7.40 16.92 -8.91
C THR A 128 -6.48 16.00 -8.12
N TRP A 129 -6.14 14.85 -8.68
CA TRP A 129 -5.14 13.95 -8.12
C TRP A 129 -3.74 14.47 -8.43
N TYR A 130 -2.87 14.41 -7.42
CA TYR A 130 -1.46 14.76 -7.50
C TYR A 130 -0.64 13.63 -6.90
N ARG A 131 0.51 13.33 -7.48
CA ARG A 131 1.49 12.44 -6.90
C ARG A 131 2.46 13.23 -6.02
N LEU A 132 2.68 12.76 -4.81
CA LEU A 132 3.72 13.21 -3.92
C LEU A 132 4.78 12.11 -3.80
N ASP A 133 6.00 12.37 -4.28
CA ASP A 133 7.20 11.62 -3.90
C ASP A 133 7.93 12.39 -2.81
N PHE A 134 8.36 11.72 -1.73
CA PHE A 134 8.99 12.39 -0.59
C PHE A 134 10.14 11.59 0.01
N ARG A 135 11.06 12.29 0.68
CA ARG A 135 12.11 11.72 1.50
C ARG A 135 12.27 12.55 2.77
N PHE A 136 12.24 11.86 3.91
CA PHE A 136 12.67 12.36 5.22
C PHE A 136 13.98 11.69 5.59
N ASP A 137 15.04 12.45 5.86
CA ASP A 137 16.37 11.95 6.18
C ASP A 137 16.85 12.57 7.49
N VAL A 138 17.06 11.73 8.50
CA VAL A 138 17.60 12.10 9.82
C VAL A 138 18.92 11.38 10.12
N SER A 139 19.57 10.84 9.10
CA SER A 139 20.79 10.03 9.23
C SER A 139 22.03 10.82 9.70
N THR A 140 21.98 12.14 9.59
CA THR A 140 23.06 13.05 10.01
C THR A 140 22.50 14.08 11.00
N GLY A 141 23.32 14.76 11.76
CA GLY A 141 22.87 15.83 12.66
C GLY A 141 22.13 17.00 11.99
N THR A 142 21.84 16.89 10.69
CA THR A 142 21.01 17.80 9.90
C THR A 142 19.90 16.99 9.24
N SER A 143 18.68 17.18 9.69
CA SER A 143 17.49 16.57 9.05
C SER A 143 17.17 17.25 7.74
N LYS A 144 16.69 16.47 6.78
CA LYS A 144 16.35 16.94 5.44
C LYS A 144 14.95 16.48 5.05
N ILE A 145 14.25 17.33 4.32
CA ILE A 145 12.98 17.02 3.67
C ILE A 145 13.14 17.35 2.18
N ASP A 146 12.99 16.33 1.35
CA ASP A 146 12.89 16.46 -0.10
C ASP A 146 11.50 16.01 -0.53
N PHE A 147 10.90 16.69 -1.49
CA PHE A 147 9.68 16.20 -2.10
C PHE A 147 9.48 16.72 -3.53
N GLN A 148 8.64 16.03 -4.28
CA GLN A 148 8.21 16.39 -5.63
C GLN A 148 6.70 16.25 -5.73
N VAL A 149 6.07 17.16 -6.47
CA VAL A 149 4.66 17.05 -6.87
C VAL A 149 4.62 16.81 -8.37
N ASP A 150 4.10 15.66 -8.81
CA ASP A 150 4.05 15.23 -10.22
C ASP A 150 5.42 15.32 -10.94
N GLY A 151 6.50 15.03 -10.20
CA GLY A 151 7.87 15.08 -10.71
C GLY A 151 8.52 16.46 -10.68
N VAL A 152 7.82 17.51 -10.30
CA VAL A 152 8.40 18.84 -10.08
C VAL A 152 8.99 18.88 -8.67
N ALA A 153 10.30 19.09 -8.56
CA ALA A 153 10.99 19.08 -7.27
C ALA A 153 10.78 20.40 -6.49
N ALA A 154 10.60 20.25 -5.17
CA ALA A 154 10.72 21.37 -4.24
C ALA A 154 12.20 21.68 -3.94
N THR A 155 12.45 22.88 -3.42
CA THR A 155 13.75 23.17 -2.81
C THR A 155 13.91 22.33 -1.54
N GLN A 156 15.02 21.58 -1.42
CA GLN A 156 15.32 20.80 -0.23
C GLN A 156 15.28 21.68 1.01
N PHE A 157 14.59 21.22 2.03
CA PHE A 157 14.54 21.88 3.31
C PHE A 157 15.42 21.15 4.33
N THR A 158 16.28 21.89 5.04
CA THR A 158 17.23 21.34 6.01
C THR A 158 17.16 22.09 7.33
N LEU A 159 17.34 21.36 8.43
CA LEU A 159 17.46 21.92 9.78
C LEU A 159 18.41 21.08 10.64
N ALA A 160 19.33 21.74 11.31
CA ALA A 160 20.17 21.09 12.32
C ALA A 160 19.33 20.63 13.50
N GLN A 161 19.37 19.33 13.79
CA GLN A 161 18.65 18.76 14.92
C GLN A 161 19.17 17.35 15.28
N SER A 162 18.92 16.92 16.53
CA SER A 162 19.55 15.74 17.13
C SER A 162 18.78 14.43 16.93
N ALA A 163 17.61 14.42 16.24
CA ALA A 163 16.91 13.17 15.98
C ALA A 163 17.71 12.31 14.99
N THR A 164 17.77 11.02 15.26
CA THR A 164 18.54 10.06 14.47
C THR A 164 17.69 8.91 13.94
N THR A 165 16.42 8.80 14.35
CA THR A 165 15.53 7.73 13.93
C THR A 165 14.09 8.24 13.78
N VAL A 166 13.32 7.53 12.95
CA VAL A 166 11.89 7.74 12.71
C VAL A 166 11.12 6.55 13.25
N SER A 167 10.15 6.78 14.13
CA SER A 167 9.37 5.69 14.75
C SER A 167 8.16 5.24 13.90
N SER A 168 7.60 6.15 13.14
CA SER A 168 6.42 5.90 12.30
C SER A 168 6.30 6.91 11.18
N ILE A 169 5.47 6.59 10.20
CA ILE A 169 4.95 7.55 9.23
C ILE A 169 3.46 7.76 9.49
N ALA A 170 3.01 9.00 9.35
CA ALA A 170 1.63 9.42 9.52
C ALA A 170 1.13 10.13 8.27
N ILE A 171 -0.11 9.85 7.89
CA ILE A 171 -0.78 10.45 6.74
C ILE A 171 -2.09 11.11 7.23
N GLY A 172 -2.28 12.37 6.88
CA GLY A 172 -3.43 13.19 7.25
C GLY A 172 -3.13 14.23 8.30
N PRO A 173 -4.13 15.09 8.62
CA PRO A 173 -3.97 16.22 9.53
C PRO A 173 -3.69 15.79 10.97
N SER A 174 -2.74 16.44 11.60
CA SER A 174 -2.43 16.27 13.03
C SER A 174 -3.18 17.27 13.91
N ASN A 175 -3.84 18.27 13.32
CA ASN A 175 -4.63 19.28 14.00
C ASN A 175 -6.12 19.10 13.70
N SER A 176 -6.97 19.55 14.63
CA SER A 176 -8.41 19.61 14.41
C SER A 176 -8.74 20.60 13.30
N ASP A 177 -9.37 20.14 12.24
CA ASP A 177 -9.76 20.96 11.11
C ASP A 177 -10.97 20.39 10.38
N THR A 178 -11.44 21.12 9.37
CA THR A 178 -12.49 20.68 8.45
C THR A 178 -11.91 20.66 7.04
N MET A 179 -11.77 19.48 6.46
CA MET A 179 -11.34 19.29 5.08
C MET A 179 -11.85 17.98 4.53
N ASP A 180 -11.65 17.75 3.25
CA ASP A 180 -11.94 16.46 2.60
C ASP A 180 -10.75 16.07 1.72
N LEU A 181 -10.00 15.09 2.19
CA LEU A 181 -8.74 14.62 1.62
C LEU A 181 -8.85 13.14 1.26
N PHE A 182 -8.47 12.81 0.04
CA PHE A 182 -8.35 11.44 -0.44
C PHE A 182 -6.88 11.08 -0.62
N ILE A 183 -6.51 9.87 -0.22
CA ILE A 183 -5.16 9.30 -0.34
C ILE A 183 -5.25 7.96 -1.04
N ASP A 184 -4.28 7.67 -1.92
CA ASP A 184 -4.20 6.44 -2.68
C ASP A 184 -2.76 6.04 -2.98
N ASP A 185 -2.54 4.78 -3.40
CA ASP A 185 -1.27 4.27 -3.96
C ASP A 185 -0.03 4.55 -3.10
N VAL A 186 -0.14 4.32 -1.80
CA VAL A 186 0.93 4.55 -0.83
C VAL A 186 2.00 3.49 -0.97
N VAL A 187 3.26 3.91 -1.08
CA VAL A 187 4.45 3.05 -1.00
C VAL A 187 5.47 3.73 -0.10
N VAL A 188 6.07 2.98 0.82
CA VAL A 188 7.10 3.47 1.74
C VAL A 188 8.30 2.54 1.72
N SER A 189 9.48 3.10 1.52
CA SER A 189 10.80 2.48 1.61
C SER A 189 11.64 3.16 2.69
N VAL A 190 12.68 2.49 3.13
CA VAL A 190 13.70 3.03 4.06
C VAL A 190 15.09 3.12 3.42
N THR A 191 15.14 3.02 2.09
CA THR A 191 16.38 3.03 1.30
C THR A 191 16.50 4.36 0.54
N THR A 192 17.61 5.06 0.73
CA THR A 192 17.87 6.38 0.13
C THR A 192 17.77 6.37 -1.40
N GLY A 193 18.27 5.31 -2.05
CA GLY A 193 18.30 5.20 -3.52
C GLY A 193 16.93 4.99 -4.16
N ASP A 194 15.88 4.79 -3.36
CA ASP A 194 14.52 4.63 -3.89
C ASP A 194 13.78 5.96 -4.13
N TYR A 195 14.38 7.09 -3.78
CA TYR A 195 13.80 8.42 -4.03
C TYR A 195 14.26 9.01 -5.36
N PRO A 196 13.32 9.52 -6.20
CA PRO A 196 11.87 9.42 -6.11
C PRO A 196 11.37 8.03 -6.54
N ILE A 197 10.23 7.57 -5.97
CA ILE A 197 9.61 6.30 -6.37
C ILE A 197 9.02 6.39 -7.78
N GLY A 198 8.43 7.53 -8.12
CA GLY A 198 7.91 7.79 -9.45
C GLY A 198 6.44 7.42 -9.65
N ALA A 199 5.94 7.62 -10.88
CA ALA A 199 4.55 7.35 -11.23
C ALA A 199 4.24 5.84 -11.14
N GLY A 200 3.00 5.49 -10.80
CA GLY A 200 2.55 4.11 -10.70
C GLY A 200 1.25 4.02 -9.91
N GLY A 201 0.88 2.82 -9.53
CA GLY A 201 -0.35 2.56 -8.78
C GLY A 201 -0.25 1.29 -7.97
N THR A 202 -1.39 0.83 -7.51
CA THR A 202 -1.60 -0.46 -6.85
C THR A 202 -2.75 -1.20 -7.50
N GLU A 203 -2.67 -2.53 -7.49
CA GLU A 203 -3.73 -3.42 -7.98
C GLU A 203 -3.97 -4.52 -6.96
N ALA A 204 -5.25 -4.89 -6.76
CA ALA A 204 -5.63 -6.03 -5.97
C ALA A 204 -5.67 -7.31 -6.81
N LEU A 205 -5.00 -8.35 -6.35
CA LEU A 205 -5.15 -9.69 -6.88
C LEU A 205 -5.97 -10.52 -5.90
N LEU A 206 -7.03 -11.13 -6.42
CA LEU A 206 -7.92 -12.01 -5.66
C LEU A 206 -7.66 -13.46 -5.98
N PRO A 207 -7.98 -14.40 -5.07
CA PRO A 207 -8.08 -15.80 -5.41
C PRO A 207 -8.95 -15.99 -6.65
N ALA A 208 -8.41 -16.63 -7.69
CA ALA A 208 -9.04 -16.80 -8.99
C ALA A 208 -9.31 -18.27 -9.33
N SER A 209 -8.59 -19.20 -8.71
CA SER A 209 -8.79 -20.63 -8.88
C SER A 209 -8.27 -21.41 -7.67
N ASP A 210 -8.67 -22.66 -7.57
CA ASP A 210 -8.16 -23.59 -6.58
C ASP A 210 -6.81 -24.15 -6.99
N GLY A 211 -5.94 -24.36 -5.99
CA GLY A 211 -4.68 -25.09 -6.11
C GLY A 211 -4.83 -26.56 -5.67
N THR A 212 -3.72 -27.12 -5.23
CA THR A 212 -3.69 -28.51 -4.73
C THR A 212 -4.01 -28.51 -3.24
N HIS A 213 -5.25 -28.86 -2.89
CA HIS A 213 -5.64 -29.01 -1.50
C HIS A 213 -5.01 -30.26 -0.87
N ASN A 214 -4.71 -30.18 0.41
CA ASN A 214 -4.43 -31.34 1.25
C ASN A 214 -5.53 -31.45 2.32
N ALA A 215 -6.71 -31.89 1.87
CA ALA A 215 -7.86 -32.09 2.72
C ALA A 215 -8.61 -33.34 2.24
N GLY A 216 -9.01 -34.20 3.18
CA GLY A 216 -9.93 -35.30 2.90
C GLY A 216 -11.36 -34.77 2.73
N THR A 217 -12.29 -35.68 2.50
CA THR A 217 -13.72 -35.36 2.48
C THR A 217 -14.17 -34.84 3.85
N ASN A 218 -14.97 -33.74 3.85
CA ASN A 218 -15.50 -33.07 5.05
C ASN A 218 -14.39 -32.52 5.99
N VAL A 219 -13.27 -32.10 5.45
CA VAL A 219 -12.18 -31.53 6.23
C VAL A 219 -12.17 -30.00 6.15
N MET A 220 -12.47 -29.46 4.98
CA MET A 220 -12.64 -28.03 4.76
C MET A 220 -14.07 -27.76 4.31
N GLU A 221 -14.75 -26.85 5.00
CA GLU A 221 -16.16 -26.53 4.79
C GLU A 221 -16.36 -25.04 4.55
N ASP A 222 -17.44 -24.72 3.84
CA ASP A 222 -17.93 -23.35 3.72
C ASP A 222 -18.85 -22.95 4.89
N ASN A 223 -19.38 -21.74 4.81
CA ASN A 223 -20.31 -21.19 5.81
C ASN A 223 -21.64 -21.95 5.95
N ALA A 224 -22.01 -22.77 4.97
CA ALA A 224 -23.19 -23.65 5.03
C ALA A 224 -22.88 -25.04 5.59
N GLY A 225 -21.63 -25.33 5.94
CA GLY A 225 -21.18 -26.66 6.33
C GLY A 225 -21.04 -27.63 5.16
N THR A 226 -20.94 -27.08 3.94
CA THR A 226 -20.74 -27.89 2.74
C THR A 226 -19.25 -28.15 2.55
N ASP A 227 -18.89 -29.39 2.33
CA ASP A 227 -17.53 -29.78 2.00
C ASP A 227 -17.09 -29.07 0.72
N ILE A 228 -16.08 -28.22 0.84
CA ILE A 228 -15.45 -27.55 -0.31
C ILE A 228 -14.42 -28.46 -0.98
N GLY A 229 -14.03 -29.57 -0.33
CA GLY A 229 -13.18 -30.61 -0.86
C GLY A 229 -11.94 -30.07 -1.56
N SER A 230 -11.79 -30.44 -2.82
CA SER A 230 -10.73 -29.97 -3.70
C SER A 230 -11.18 -28.89 -4.69
N THR A 231 -12.37 -28.31 -4.52
CA THR A 231 -12.93 -27.35 -5.49
C THR A 231 -13.69 -26.23 -4.76
N SER A 232 -13.59 -25.02 -5.30
CA SER A 232 -14.39 -23.86 -4.88
C SER A 232 -13.91 -23.13 -3.60
N ALA A 233 -12.72 -23.40 -3.07
CA ALA A 233 -12.18 -22.63 -1.94
C ALA A 233 -11.99 -21.16 -2.31
N TYR A 234 -11.46 -20.88 -3.51
CA TYR A 234 -11.14 -19.53 -3.95
C TYR A 234 -12.35 -18.59 -3.93
N ASN A 235 -13.53 -19.05 -4.32
CA ASN A 235 -14.73 -18.21 -4.39
C ASN A 235 -15.42 -17.96 -3.04
N LYS A 236 -14.88 -18.52 -1.95
CA LYS A 236 -15.35 -18.28 -0.59
C LYS A 236 -14.51 -17.25 0.14
N ILE A 237 -13.33 -16.92 -0.37
CA ILE A 237 -12.35 -16.01 0.25
C ILE A 237 -11.81 -14.96 -0.73
N ASN A 238 -12.66 -14.50 -1.66
CA ASN A 238 -12.29 -13.51 -2.70
C ASN A 238 -13.24 -12.30 -2.74
N SER A 239 -13.82 -11.93 -1.62
CA SER A 239 -14.78 -10.81 -1.53
C SER A 239 -14.09 -9.51 -1.13
N ILE A 240 -14.29 -8.41 -1.88
CA ILE A 240 -13.86 -7.07 -1.50
C ILE A 240 -15.07 -6.12 -1.49
N PRO A 241 -15.39 -5.47 -0.36
CA PRO A 241 -14.79 -5.65 0.97
C PRO A 241 -15.12 -7.03 1.57
N PRO A 242 -14.33 -7.50 2.55
CA PRO A 242 -14.56 -8.78 3.22
C PRO A 242 -15.96 -8.92 3.80
N SER A 243 -16.55 -10.07 3.62
CA SER A 243 -17.89 -10.37 4.13
C SER A 243 -17.87 -11.55 5.10
N SER A 244 -18.27 -11.33 6.34
CA SER A 244 -18.37 -12.41 7.35
C SER A 244 -19.43 -13.46 7.04
N THR A 245 -20.20 -13.30 5.96
CA THR A 245 -21.21 -14.28 5.52
C THR A 245 -20.65 -15.35 4.59
N THR A 246 -19.46 -15.15 4.04
CA THR A 246 -18.73 -16.13 3.22
C THR A 246 -17.39 -16.41 3.87
N TYR A 247 -17.04 -17.67 4.04
CA TYR A 247 -15.77 -18.08 4.63
C TYR A 247 -15.48 -19.54 4.34
N ILE A 248 -14.26 -19.95 4.60
CA ILE A 248 -13.89 -21.35 4.75
C ILE A 248 -13.43 -21.62 6.17
N ARG A 249 -13.67 -22.85 6.65
CA ARG A 249 -13.22 -23.35 7.94
C ARG A 249 -12.69 -24.77 7.80
N GLN A 250 -11.87 -25.18 8.73
CA GLN A 250 -11.46 -26.58 8.83
C GLN A 250 -12.41 -27.30 9.79
N ALA A 251 -13.11 -28.31 9.30
CA ALA A 251 -14.12 -29.05 10.05
C ALA A 251 -13.56 -30.28 10.77
N ALA A 252 -12.39 -30.78 10.39
CA ALA A 252 -11.72 -31.89 11.03
C ALA A 252 -10.29 -31.53 11.46
N VAL A 253 -9.88 -31.98 12.65
CA VAL A 253 -8.51 -31.75 13.16
C VAL A 253 -7.49 -32.37 12.19
N GLY A 254 -6.49 -31.57 11.83
CA GLY A 254 -5.42 -32.07 11.01
C GLY A 254 -4.39 -30.99 10.71
N THR A 255 -3.27 -31.03 11.42
CA THR A 255 -2.20 -30.04 11.29
C THR A 255 -1.54 -30.01 9.91
N GLY A 256 -1.85 -30.97 9.03
CA GLY A 256 -1.43 -31.01 7.63
C GLY A 256 -2.54 -30.63 6.65
N ASN A 257 -3.76 -30.32 7.11
CA ASN A 257 -4.88 -30.01 6.24
C ASN A 257 -4.89 -28.53 5.85
N TYR A 258 -5.05 -28.25 4.56
CA TYR A 258 -5.15 -26.89 4.04
C TYR A 258 -5.96 -26.83 2.75
N ALA A 259 -6.54 -25.67 2.50
CA ALA A 259 -7.02 -25.26 1.17
C ALA A 259 -5.95 -24.38 0.51
N GLU A 260 -5.66 -24.66 -0.77
CA GLU A 260 -4.75 -23.86 -1.58
C GLU A 260 -5.51 -23.11 -2.66
N VAL A 261 -5.21 -21.83 -2.81
CA VAL A 261 -5.78 -20.97 -3.84
C VAL A 261 -4.66 -20.29 -4.64
N LEU A 262 -4.94 -20.04 -5.92
CA LEU A 262 -4.07 -19.29 -6.83
C LEU A 262 -4.70 -17.92 -7.06
N PHE A 263 -3.86 -16.88 -7.11
CA PHE A 263 -4.31 -15.53 -7.42
C PHE A 263 -4.43 -15.29 -8.92
N GLY A 264 -5.20 -14.28 -9.30
CA GLY A 264 -5.23 -13.78 -10.67
C GLY A 264 -3.92 -13.10 -11.06
N ASP A 265 -3.73 -12.95 -12.36
CA ASP A 265 -2.57 -12.24 -12.90
C ASP A 265 -2.73 -10.74 -12.75
N ILE A 266 -1.60 -10.02 -12.60
CA ILE A 266 -1.61 -8.56 -12.66
C ILE A 266 -2.02 -8.09 -14.06
N SER A 267 -2.97 -7.17 -14.11
CA SER A 267 -3.56 -6.68 -15.36
C SER A 267 -3.13 -5.26 -15.73
N ALA A 268 -2.70 -4.46 -14.76
CA ALA A 268 -2.28 -3.09 -14.98
C ALA A 268 -1.05 -3.00 -15.88
N THR A 269 -1.08 -2.08 -16.85
CA THR A 269 0.12 -1.74 -17.63
C THR A 269 1.15 -1.09 -16.72
N HIS A 270 2.31 -1.69 -16.60
CA HIS A 270 3.38 -1.22 -15.73
C HIS A 270 4.76 -1.48 -16.34
N SER A 271 5.77 -0.86 -15.77
CA SER A 271 7.17 -1.01 -16.19
C SER A 271 7.97 -1.89 -15.23
N ALA A 272 7.61 -1.87 -13.96
CA ALA A 272 8.22 -2.73 -12.95
C ALA A 272 7.30 -2.88 -11.73
N ILE A 273 7.35 -4.04 -11.10
CA ILE A 273 6.76 -4.30 -9.79
C ILE A 273 7.67 -3.69 -8.71
N ILE A 274 7.07 -2.99 -7.75
CA ILE A 274 7.77 -2.45 -6.57
C ILE A 274 7.77 -3.46 -5.44
N GLY A 275 6.66 -4.16 -5.27
CA GLY A 275 6.45 -5.16 -4.22
C GLY A 275 5.00 -5.56 -4.10
N ALA A 276 4.74 -6.55 -3.25
CA ALA A 276 3.40 -7.02 -2.96
C ALA A 276 3.18 -7.22 -1.47
N MET A 277 1.93 -7.09 -1.02
CA MET A 277 1.52 -7.31 0.34
C MET A 277 0.32 -8.26 0.38
N GLY A 278 0.45 -9.39 1.07
CA GLY A 278 -0.66 -10.27 1.36
C GLY A 278 -1.48 -9.74 2.54
N ILE A 279 -2.80 -9.78 2.43
CA ILE A 279 -3.75 -9.34 3.45
C ILE A 279 -4.77 -10.44 3.67
N LEU A 280 -4.97 -10.80 4.92
CA LEU A 280 -5.93 -11.79 5.40
C LEU A 280 -7.00 -11.13 6.23
N ALA A 281 -8.29 -11.43 5.97
CA ALA A 281 -9.36 -11.27 6.95
C ALA A 281 -9.75 -12.61 7.56
N TYR A 282 -9.99 -12.63 8.84
CA TYR A 282 -10.48 -13.81 9.56
C TYR A 282 -11.41 -13.39 10.68
N THR A 283 -12.25 -14.30 11.12
CA THR A 283 -12.94 -14.17 12.41
C THR A 283 -12.32 -15.11 13.42
N SER A 284 -12.28 -14.65 14.64
CA SER A 284 -11.85 -15.45 15.76
C SER A 284 -12.92 -16.39 16.24
N ALA A 285 -12.48 -17.48 16.81
CA ALA A 285 -13.30 -18.36 17.60
C ALA A 285 -13.28 -17.99 19.09
N THR A 286 -14.23 -18.49 19.87
CA THR A 286 -14.45 -18.11 21.27
C THR A 286 -13.47 -18.71 22.27
N THR A 287 -12.55 -19.59 21.88
CA THR A 287 -11.68 -20.30 22.82
C THR A 287 -10.21 -20.09 22.51
N THR A 288 -9.41 -20.02 23.56
CA THR A 288 -7.99 -19.65 23.60
C THR A 288 -7.02 -20.68 23.00
N SER A 289 -7.48 -21.70 22.30
CA SER A 289 -6.62 -22.76 21.75
C SER A 289 -6.70 -22.93 20.23
N ASN A 290 -7.48 -22.10 19.54
CA ASN A 290 -7.65 -22.24 18.09
C ASN A 290 -6.49 -21.63 17.34
N GLN A 291 -5.68 -22.47 16.80
CA GLN A 291 -4.51 -22.10 16.03
C GLN A 291 -4.69 -22.47 14.56
N GLY A 292 -4.25 -21.60 13.68
CA GLY A 292 -4.25 -21.84 12.26
C GLY A 292 -3.07 -21.18 11.60
N ALA A 293 -2.95 -21.34 10.28
CA ALA A 293 -1.94 -20.67 9.50
C ALA A 293 -2.50 -20.19 8.17
N THR A 294 -1.93 -19.08 7.71
CA THR A 294 -2.10 -18.53 6.35
C THR A 294 -0.73 -18.19 5.82
N ILE A 295 -0.33 -18.87 4.76
CA ILE A 295 0.98 -18.71 4.15
C ILE A 295 0.84 -18.43 2.66
N MET A 296 1.74 -17.64 2.11
CA MET A 296 1.81 -17.34 0.68
C MET A 296 3.16 -17.72 0.11
N SER A 297 3.16 -18.13 -1.16
CA SER A 297 4.38 -18.46 -1.90
C SER A 297 4.20 -18.21 -3.39
N LYS A 298 5.29 -17.90 -4.06
CA LYS A 298 5.40 -17.84 -5.53
C LYS A 298 5.79 -19.19 -6.17
N ASP A 299 6.06 -20.21 -5.36
CA ASP A 299 6.57 -21.51 -5.79
C ASP A 299 5.82 -22.69 -5.11
N SER A 300 6.50 -23.75 -4.83
CA SER A 300 5.96 -24.95 -4.17
C SER A 300 5.92 -24.88 -2.63
N PHE A 301 5.97 -23.70 -2.03
CA PHE A 301 6.06 -23.46 -0.58
C PHE A 301 7.38 -23.97 0.05
N SER A 302 8.43 -24.08 -0.74
CA SER A 302 9.80 -24.29 -0.25
C SER A 302 10.36 -23.00 0.39
N SER A 303 9.90 -21.84 -0.09
CA SER A 303 10.14 -20.52 0.49
C SER A 303 8.79 -19.79 0.56
N GLN A 304 8.29 -19.56 1.75
CA GLN A 304 6.97 -19.00 2.00
C GLN A 304 7.03 -17.72 2.84
N THR A 305 6.03 -16.87 2.71
CA THR A 305 5.77 -15.77 3.64
C THR A 305 4.63 -16.14 4.57
N ASP A 306 4.87 -16.07 5.86
CA ASP A 306 3.85 -16.28 6.88
C ASP A 306 3.01 -15.02 7.03
N ILE A 307 1.77 -15.04 6.53
CA ILE A 307 0.81 -13.94 6.73
C ILE A 307 0.30 -13.98 8.17
N TRP A 308 -0.03 -15.18 8.66
CA TRP A 308 -0.48 -15.41 10.01
C TRP A 308 -0.16 -16.84 10.45
N GLY A 309 0.88 -16.99 11.26
CA GLY A 309 1.38 -18.31 11.64
C GLY A 309 1.95 -19.12 10.47
N ASN A 310 2.47 -20.29 10.74
CA ASN A 310 2.94 -21.22 9.73
C ASN A 310 2.57 -22.66 10.12
N PRO A 311 2.75 -23.66 9.25
CA PRO A 311 2.33 -25.04 9.51
C PRO A 311 2.91 -25.67 10.79
N THR A 312 4.08 -25.18 11.26
CA THR A 312 4.79 -25.69 12.44
C THR A 312 4.47 -24.89 13.71
N THR A 313 4.41 -23.57 13.60
CA THR A 313 4.20 -22.62 14.71
C THR A 313 2.92 -21.83 14.51
N ARG A 314 1.82 -22.54 14.37
CA ARG A 314 0.49 -21.94 14.12
C ARG A 314 0.21 -20.78 15.06
N ALA A 315 -0.39 -19.72 14.53
CA ALA A 315 -0.77 -18.56 15.33
C ALA A 315 -2.11 -18.77 16.02
N ASP A 316 -2.24 -18.21 17.20
CA ASP A 316 -3.49 -18.13 17.91
C ASP A 316 -4.44 -17.17 17.15
N MET A 317 -5.58 -17.70 16.72
CA MET A 317 -6.65 -16.95 16.04
C MET A 317 -7.81 -16.65 17.01
N SER A 318 -7.65 -16.92 18.29
CA SER A 318 -8.64 -16.59 19.31
C SER A 318 -8.44 -15.18 19.86
N ASP A 319 -9.54 -14.48 20.09
CA ASP A 319 -9.55 -13.18 20.76
C ASP A 319 -10.76 -12.99 21.68
N GLY A 320 -11.50 -14.07 21.90
CA GLY A 320 -12.68 -14.09 22.77
C GLY A 320 -13.97 -13.58 22.14
N SER A 321 -14.01 -13.26 20.84
CA SER A 321 -15.21 -12.78 20.14
C SER A 321 -15.39 -13.43 18.79
N THR A 322 -16.54 -14.07 18.55
CA THR A 322 -16.89 -14.70 17.25
C THR A 322 -17.46 -13.72 16.22
N SER A 323 -17.65 -12.45 16.59
CA SER A 323 -18.38 -11.49 15.78
C SER A 323 -17.47 -10.45 15.10
N ASN A 324 -16.21 -10.38 15.49
CA ASN A 324 -15.29 -9.36 14.99
C ASN A 324 -14.44 -9.88 13.83
N LEU A 325 -14.31 -9.06 12.79
CA LEU A 325 -13.34 -9.26 11.73
C LEU A 325 -11.97 -8.76 12.17
N TYR A 326 -10.98 -9.59 11.98
CA TYR A 326 -9.57 -9.30 12.22
C TYR A 326 -8.80 -9.32 10.92
N TYR A 327 -7.72 -8.55 10.87
CA TYR A 327 -6.91 -8.39 9.68
C TYR A 327 -5.44 -8.60 10.00
N LYS A 328 -4.74 -9.27 9.10
CA LYS A 328 -3.29 -9.45 9.13
C LYS A 328 -2.73 -9.12 7.76
N SER A 329 -1.55 -8.53 7.74
CA SER A 329 -0.85 -8.26 6.49
C SER A 329 0.64 -8.54 6.64
N ALA A 330 1.27 -9.01 5.57
CA ALA A 330 2.70 -9.16 5.47
C ALA A 330 3.18 -8.80 4.07
N LEU A 331 4.35 -8.18 3.99
CA LEU A 331 5.04 -7.97 2.72
C LEU A 331 5.57 -9.29 2.18
N LEU A 332 5.40 -9.50 0.88
CA LEU A 332 5.89 -10.67 0.17
C LEU A 332 7.31 -10.37 -0.34
N ALA A 333 8.32 -10.77 0.41
CA ALA A 333 9.71 -10.35 0.22
C ALA A 333 10.29 -10.71 -1.15
N ASP A 334 9.81 -11.79 -1.78
CA ASP A 334 10.37 -12.33 -3.02
C ASP A 334 9.54 -11.99 -4.27
N VAL A 335 8.56 -11.10 -4.15
CA VAL A 335 7.70 -10.68 -5.26
C VAL A 335 8.26 -9.38 -5.85
N VAL A 336 8.99 -9.53 -6.97
CA VAL A 336 9.78 -8.44 -7.57
C VAL A 336 9.51 -8.22 -9.06
N ASP A 337 8.76 -9.11 -9.69
CA ASP A 337 8.42 -9.06 -11.12
C ASP A 337 7.10 -9.77 -11.43
N ASP A 338 6.63 -9.67 -12.66
CA ASP A 338 5.36 -10.27 -13.14
C ASP A 338 5.35 -11.78 -12.98
N THR A 339 6.48 -12.44 -13.23
CA THR A 339 6.57 -13.89 -13.11
C THR A 339 6.30 -14.34 -11.68
N THR A 340 6.86 -13.64 -10.72
CA THR A 340 6.67 -13.93 -9.29
C THR A 340 5.30 -13.55 -8.79
N VAL A 341 4.71 -12.44 -9.29
CA VAL A 341 3.33 -12.02 -8.97
C VAL A 341 2.34 -13.06 -9.51
N ASN A 342 2.43 -13.40 -10.78
CA ASN A 342 1.48 -14.29 -11.47
C ASN A 342 1.63 -15.77 -11.04
N ALA A 343 2.66 -16.11 -10.28
CA ALA A 343 2.84 -17.41 -9.67
C ALA A 343 2.32 -17.52 -8.23
N LEU A 344 1.78 -16.44 -7.68
CA LEU A 344 1.37 -16.39 -6.28
C LEU A 344 0.22 -17.35 -5.96
N LYS A 345 0.36 -18.01 -4.86
CA LYS A 345 -0.65 -18.89 -4.24
C LYS A 345 -0.60 -18.78 -2.73
N ALA A 346 -1.68 -19.16 -2.11
CA ALA A 346 -1.79 -19.18 -0.66
C ALA A 346 -2.36 -20.50 -0.17
N ARG A 347 -2.02 -20.84 1.07
CA ARG A 347 -2.63 -21.92 1.83
C ARG A 347 -3.20 -21.38 3.12
N VAL A 348 -4.43 -21.77 3.41
CA VAL A 348 -5.13 -21.48 4.66
C VAL A 348 -5.55 -22.79 5.31
N GLY A 349 -5.49 -22.88 6.63
CA GLY A 349 -5.81 -24.12 7.34
C GLY A 349 -4.84 -24.44 8.45
N TYR A 350 -4.36 -25.70 8.49
CA TYR A 350 -3.41 -26.22 9.47
C TYR A 350 -3.90 -26.15 10.92
N SER A 351 -5.23 -26.12 11.12
CA SER A 351 -5.79 -26.02 12.47
C SER A 351 -5.52 -27.27 13.29
N ASN A 352 -5.20 -27.08 14.56
CA ASN A 352 -5.05 -28.15 15.55
C ASN A 352 -6.32 -28.38 16.37
N ASP A 353 -7.36 -27.59 16.17
CA ASP A 353 -8.65 -27.68 16.83
C ASP A 353 -9.78 -27.48 15.81
N VAL A 354 -10.95 -28.04 16.09
CA VAL A 354 -12.13 -27.96 15.23
C VAL A 354 -13.33 -27.30 15.90
N SER A 355 -13.22 -26.87 17.14
CA SER A 355 -14.39 -26.31 17.84
C SER A 355 -13.98 -25.28 18.91
N PRO A 356 -14.35 -24.03 18.71
CA PRO A 356 -14.84 -23.36 17.50
C PRO A 356 -13.69 -23.04 16.54
N ASN A 357 -13.89 -23.28 15.26
CA ASN A 357 -12.85 -23.13 14.23
C ASN A 357 -12.53 -21.67 13.92
N PRO A 358 -11.29 -21.35 13.56
CA PRO A 358 -11.00 -20.10 12.87
C PRO A 358 -11.68 -20.10 11.49
N TYR A 359 -12.23 -18.93 11.12
CA TYR A 359 -12.86 -18.73 9.83
C TYR A 359 -11.98 -17.81 8.99
N TRP A 360 -11.48 -18.31 7.87
CA TRP A 360 -10.82 -17.52 6.85
C TRP A 360 -11.87 -16.87 5.98
N ILE A 361 -11.96 -15.55 6.05
CA ILE A 361 -13.02 -14.77 5.44
C ILE A 361 -12.63 -14.30 4.06
N ASP A 362 -11.41 -13.77 3.92
CA ASP A 362 -10.94 -13.22 2.68
C ASP A 362 -9.42 -13.15 2.62
N LEU A 363 -8.90 -13.16 1.40
CA LEU A 363 -7.49 -13.11 1.14
C LEU A 363 -7.23 -12.28 -0.12
N VAL A 364 -6.39 -11.25 0.00
CA VAL A 364 -6.04 -10.39 -1.13
C VAL A 364 -4.55 -10.15 -1.16
N VAL A 365 -4.01 -9.92 -2.34
CA VAL A 365 -2.66 -9.40 -2.54
C VAL A 365 -2.76 -8.02 -3.17
N GLU A 366 -2.24 -6.99 -2.50
CA GLU A 366 -2.02 -5.68 -3.11
C GLU A 366 -0.63 -5.66 -3.75
N VAL A 367 -0.57 -5.33 -5.03
CA VAL A 367 0.68 -5.24 -5.80
C VAL A 367 0.92 -3.78 -6.17
N ALA A 368 2.05 -3.23 -5.73
CA ALA A 368 2.46 -1.88 -6.11
C ALA A 368 3.43 -1.94 -7.30
N TYR A 369 3.24 -1.02 -8.25
CA TYR A 369 4.01 -0.95 -9.47
C TYR A 369 4.39 0.48 -9.86
N VAL A 370 5.38 0.62 -10.75
CA VAL A 370 5.72 1.88 -11.42
C VAL A 370 5.37 1.82 -12.90
N ILE A 371 5.02 2.98 -13.44
CA ILE A 371 4.84 3.22 -14.86
C ILE A 371 5.98 4.14 -15.29
N THR A 372 6.88 3.63 -16.11
CA THR A 372 7.81 4.52 -16.79
C THR A 372 7.00 5.22 -17.89
N THR A 373 6.53 6.42 -17.62
CA THR A 373 6.06 7.26 -18.71
C THR A 373 7.25 7.44 -19.65
N GLY A 374 7.16 6.85 -20.83
CA GLY A 374 8.14 7.11 -21.87
C GLY A 374 8.33 8.63 -21.93
N ILE A 375 9.56 9.09 -21.90
CA ILE A 375 9.86 10.51 -22.10
C ILE A 375 9.30 10.82 -23.50
N SER A 376 8.06 11.34 -23.56
CA SER A 376 7.62 12.10 -24.72
C SER A 376 8.48 13.36 -24.74
N ALA A 377 9.69 13.23 -25.24
CA ALA A 377 10.43 14.38 -25.68
C ALA A 377 9.55 14.98 -26.77
N THR A 378 8.76 15.99 -26.42
CA THR A 378 8.23 16.90 -27.41
C THR A 378 9.48 17.50 -28.03
N VAL A 379 9.91 16.93 -29.14
CA VAL A 379 10.91 17.60 -29.99
C VAL A 379 10.19 18.88 -30.41
N ASN A 380 10.45 19.95 -29.69
CA ASN A 380 10.08 21.27 -30.15
C ASN A 380 10.65 21.38 -31.55
N GLN A 381 9.79 21.48 -32.53
CA GLN A 381 10.16 21.67 -33.88
C GLN A 381 11.06 22.91 -33.90
N VAL A 382 12.35 22.72 -34.10
CA VAL A 382 13.26 23.82 -34.34
C VAL A 382 12.85 24.40 -35.68
N THR A 383 12.07 25.46 -35.64
CA THR A 383 11.79 26.29 -36.84
C THR A 383 13.07 27.02 -37.11
N GLU A 384 13.92 26.48 -38.00
CA GLU A 384 14.93 27.27 -38.65
C GLU A 384 14.20 28.29 -39.55
N THR A 385 14.22 29.54 -39.17
CA THR A 385 13.90 30.66 -40.06
C THR A 385 15.09 30.85 -40.96
N ASP A 386 15.16 30.06 -42.00
CA ASP A 386 16.13 30.28 -43.08
C ASP A 386 15.61 31.44 -43.96
N THR A 387 16.24 32.58 -43.84
CA THR A 387 16.04 33.70 -44.80
C THR A 387 16.54 33.27 -46.16
N ALA A 388 15.59 33.01 -47.02
CA ALA A 388 15.67 32.75 -48.45
C ALA A 388 17.08 32.77 -49.12
N GLN A 389 17.70 31.61 -49.18
CA GLN A 389 18.51 31.21 -50.33
C GLN A 389 17.96 29.90 -50.87
N ALA A 390 17.86 29.82 -52.23
CA ALA A 390 17.25 28.75 -52.96
C ALA A 390 17.75 27.37 -52.49
N ILE A 391 16.93 26.62 -51.75
CA ILE A 391 17.24 25.29 -51.31
C ILE A 391 16.89 24.32 -52.43
N THR A 392 17.89 23.83 -53.09
CA THR A 392 17.84 22.62 -53.89
C THR A 392 17.50 21.48 -52.94
N LYS A 393 16.38 20.75 -53.23
CA LYS A 393 15.78 19.65 -52.48
C LYS A 393 16.77 18.84 -51.63
N ARG A 394 16.84 19.05 -50.32
CA ARG A 394 17.40 18.07 -49.38
C ARG A 394 16.32 17.04 -49.03
N LYS A 395 16.64 15.79 -49.30
CA LYS A 395 15.84 14.65 -48.80
C LYS A 395 15.80 14.72 -47.27
N ILE A 396 14.64 14.88 -46.70
CA ILE A 396 14.41 14.62 -45.27
C ILE A 396 14.64 13.13 -45.08
N LYS A 397 15.76 12.75 -44.46
CA LYS A 397 15.90 11.41 -43.90
C LYS A 397 15.03 11.39 -42.64
N ALA A 398 14.07 10.50 -42.62
CA ALA A 398 13.38 10.13 -41.40
C ALA A 398 14.44 9.75 -40.36
N VAL A 399 14.43 10.40 -39.21
CA VAL A 399 15.23 10.01 -38.06
C VAL A 399 14.70 8.65 -37.64
N ALA A 400 15.50 7.61 -37.89
CA ALA A 400 15.19 6.28 -37.39
C ALA A 400 15.14 6.38 -35.85
N GLN A 401 14.14 5.75 -35.28
CA GLN A 401 13.97 5.57 -33.86
C GLN A 401 15.31 5.04 -33.28
N VAL A 402 15.92 5.83 -32.41
CA VAL A 402 17.09 5.37 -31.65
C VAL A 402 16.56 4.42 -30.60
N THR A 403 16.69 3.13 -30.82
CA THR A 403 16.55 2.12 -29.77
C THR A 403 17.91 2.10 -29.04
N GLU A 404 17.96 2.67 -27.84
CA GLU A 404 19.02 2.32 -26.92
C GLU A 404 18.75 0.90 -26.44
N THR A 405 19.65 0.00 -26.76
CA THR A 405 19.80 -1.30 -26.12
C THR A 405 20.95 -1.15 -25.13
N ASP A 406 20.65 -1.15 -23.84
CA ASP A 406 21.61 -1.49 -22.80
C ASP A 406 21.75 -2.99 -22.68
#